data_bfd2e59e6f2e4ef8aa162c96f991f99d
#
_entry.id   bfd2e59e6f2e4ef8aa162c96f991f99d
#
_cell.length_a   1.000
_cell.length_b   1.000
_cell.length_c   1.000
_cell.angle_alpha   90.00
_cell.angle_beta   90.00
_cell.angle_gamma   90.00
#
_symmetry.space_group_name_H-M   'P 1'
#
loop_
_entity.id
_entity.type
_entity.pdbx_description
1 polymer ?
#
loop_
_entity_poly.entity_id
_entity_poly.type
_entity_poly.pdbx_seq_one_letter_code
_entity_poly.pdbx_strand_id
1 'polypeptide(L)'
;MRSIPAQIKSYAPGFALALIIALLAKGIEALLPFDVIGASVIAMFIGMLINGYRKPSKTTAPGVKFTAKKILKFAIILLGASLNVTTILNVGRMSLTVMFFTLLTCFGGGYFIGRALGLDWKLSNLISAGTGICGGSAIAAVAPVIDAKDSDIAYALSATFLFDMAMIVLFPIMGHAMGLSDMAYGLWAGTAVNDTSSVVAAGYAFSEGAGDFATMVKLTRTLAIIPTVVVFSFVSMHLRKKEAAASGGAVQIKWKSVFPWFILGFLAMAVLSSVGVIPAAAAAILKKISKFLMVTALAAVGLNTSFAEMKKSGAAPMVHGFLISALVVLVALAVEYFMGILPF
;
A
#
# COMPACT_ATOMS: atom_id res chain seq x y z
N MET A 1 17.77 16.75 19.80
CA MET A 1 18.05 15.75 18.72
C MET A 1 18.87 14.63 19.31
N ARG A 2 18.42 13.35 19.23
CA ARG A 2 19.24 12.20 19.63
C ARG A 2 20.37 12.05 18.62
N SER A 3 21.59 11.75 19.08
CA SER A 3 22.73 11.47 18.19
C SER A 3 22.43 10.27 17.25
N ILE A 4 22.94 10.29 16.02
CA ILE A 4 22.73 9.23 15.01
C ILE A 4 23.01 7.82 15.57
N PRO A 5 24.11 7.59 16.36
CA PRO A 5 24.38 6.27 16.97
C PRO A 5 23.30 5.85 17.98
N ALA A 6 22.71 6.79 18.72
CA ALA A 6 21.63 6.49 19.67
C ALA A 6 20.31 6.11 18.96
N GLN A 7 20.04 6.68 17.79
CA GLN A 7 18.88 6.31 16.97
C GLN A 7 19.05 4.91 16.37
N ILE A 8 20.22 4.57 15.84
CA ILE A 8 20.52 3.25 15.30
C ILE A 8 20.36 2.17 16.39
N LYS A 9 20.90 2.40 17.60
CA LYS A 9 20.71 1.49 18.74
C LYS A 9 19.24 1.29 19.11
N SER A 10 18.39 2.31 18.94
CA SER A 10 16.96 2.19 19.25
C SER A 10 16.16 1.41 18.20
N TYR A 11 16.64 1.34 16.95
CA TYR A 11 15.95 0.61 15.87
C TYR A 11 16.42 -0.84 15.73
N ALA A 12 17.65 -1.14 16.14
CA ALA A 12 18.26 -2.46 15.97
C ALA A 12 17.43 -3.64 16.52
N PRO A 13 16.86 -3.60 17.74
CA PRO A 13 16.12 -4.74 18.27
C PRO A 13 14.85 -5.07 17.47
N GLY A 14 14.12 -4.05 17.01
CA GLY A 14 12.91 -4.26 16.20
C GLY A 14 13.22 -4.70 14.77
N PHE A 15 14.31 -4.21 14.19
CA PHE A 15 14.79 -4.67 12.88
C PHE A 15 15.25 -6.13 12.95
N ALA A 16 16.03 -6.49 13.97
CA ALA A 16 16.50 -7.86 14.18
C ALA A 16 15.32 -8.85 14.34
N LEU A 17 14.30 -8.47 15.10
CA LEU A 17 13.09 -9.29 15.24
C LEU A 17 12.39 -9.53 13.88
N ALA A 18 12.22 -8.48 13.08
CA ALA A 18 11.63 -8.59 11.75
C ALA A 18 12.49 -9.44 10.80
N LEU A 19 13.82 -9.32 10.91
CA LEU A 19 14.78 -10.10 10.14
C LEU A 19 14.69 -11.61 10.47
N ILE A 20 14.60 -11.96 11.75
CA ILE A 20 14.44 -13.35 12.20
C ILE A 20 13.13 -13.92 11.62
N ILE A 21 12.03 -13.18 11.70
CA ILE A 21 10.74 -13.62 11.12
C ILE A 21 10.87 -13.81 9.60
N ALA A 22 11.57 -12.92 8.90
CA ALA A 22 11.80 -13.04 7.47
C ALA A 22 12.60 -14.29 7.09
N LEU A 23 13.64 -14.61 7.87
CA LEU A 23 14.42 -15.83 7.67
C LEU A 23 13.59 -17.10 7.94
N LEU A 24 12.79 -17.09 9.00
CA LEU A 24 11.86 -18.20 9.29
C LEU A 24 10.82 -18.36 8.16
N ALA A 25 10.26 -17.26 7.68
CA ALA A 25 9.28 -17.29 6.58
C ALA A 25 9.88 -17.86 5.29
N LYS A 26 11.12 -17.48 4.96
CA LYS A 26 11.84 -18.07 3.82
C LYS A 26 12.14 -19.56 4.01
N GLY A 27 12.48 -19.97 5.22
CA GLY A 27 12.64 -21.40 5.55
C GLY A 27 11.34 -22.18 5.40
N ILE A 28 10.22 -21.61 5.85
CA ILE A 28 8.90 -22.24 5.71
C ILE A 28 8.50 -22.31 4.23
N GLU A 29 8.66 -21.21 3.46
CA GLU A 29 8.41 -21.18 2.02
C GLU A 29 9.16 -22.31 1.29
N ALA A 30 10.44 -22.50 1.60
CA ALA A 30 11.27 -23.54 1.00
C ALA A 30 10.84 -24.99 1.37
N LEU A 31 10.08 -25.16 2.45
CA LEU A 31 9.57 -26.46 2.89
C LEU A 31 8.15 -26.76 2.37
N LEU A 32 7.43 -25.75 1.87
CA LEU A 32 6.09 -25.93 1.33
C LEU A 32 6.15 -26.54 -0.07
N PRO A 33 5.37 -27.61 -0.33
CA PRO A 33 5.36 -28.27 -1.65
C PRO A 33 4.57 -27.47 -2.72
N PHE A 34 4.01 -26.30 -2.36
CA PHE A 34 3.14 -25.50 -3.23
C PHE A 34 3.56 -24.03 -3.19
N ASP A 35 3.75 -23.41 -4.36
CA ASP A 35 4.09 -21.99 -4.53
C ASP A 35 2.88 -21.04 -4.32
N VAL A 36 1.88 -21.46 -3.53
CA VAL A 36 0.63 -20.70 -3.36
C VAL A 36 0.78 -19.56 -2.34
N ILE A 37 1.74 -19.65 -1.42
CA ILE A 37 1.92 -18.65 -0.36
C ILE A 37 3.40 -18.28 -0.26
N GLY A 38 3.79 -17.12 -0.80
CA GLY A 38 5.17 -16.65 -0.75
C GLY A 38 5.63 -16.22 0.65
N ALA A 39 6.96 -16.20 0.85
CA ALA A 39 7.61 -15.78 2.12
C ALA A 39 7.09 -14.43 2.64
N SER A 40 6.71 -13.54 1.77
CA SER A 40 6.17 -12.21 2.11
C SER A 40 4.89 -12.29 2.94
N VAL A 41 3.96 -13.15 2.52
CA VAL A 41 2.68 -13.39 3.20
C VAL A 41 2.91 -14.13 4.51
N ILE A 42 3.73 -15.19 4.48
CA ILE A 42 4.09 -15.97 5.67
C ILE A 42 4.70 -15.06 6.74
N ALA A 43 5.66 -14.22 6.37
CA ALA A 43 6.34 -13.31 7.28
C ALA A 43 5.36 -12.32 7.93
N MET A 44 4.42 -11.79 7.15
CA MET A 44 3.42 -10.86 7.65
C MET A 44 2.46 -11.54 8.63
N PHE A 45 1.93 -12.73 8.33
CA PHE A 45 1.05 -13.46 9.22
C PHE A 45 1.74 -13.91 10.51
N ILE A 46 3.00 -14.38 10.44
CA ILE A 46 3.80 -14.66 11.65
C ILE A 46 3.90 -13.40 12.52
N GLY A 47 4.21 -12.24 11.91
CA GLY A 47 4.26 -10.97 12.62
C GLY A 47 2.93 -10.61 13.30
N MET A 48 1.80 -10.81 12.62
CA MET A 48 0.45 -10.56 13.15
C MET A 48 0.11 -11.50 14.32
N LEU A 49 0.43 -12.80 14.21
CA LEU A 49 0.24 -13.77 15.28
C LEU A 49 1.06 -13.39 16.52
N ILE A 50 2.32 -13.01 16.34
CA ILE A 50 3.17 -12.54 17.44
C ILE A 50 2.59 -11.28 18.08
N ASN A 51 2.10 -10.31 17.30
CA ASN A 51 1.43 -9.11 17.85
C ASN A 51 0.17 -9.47 18.63
N GLY A 52 -0.63 -10.41 18.14
CA GLY A 52 -1.84 -10.89 18.80
C GLY A 52 -1.57 -11.53 20.16
N TYR A 53 -0.46 -12.27 20.27
CA TYR A 53 -0.04 -12.91 21.52
C TYR A 53 0.72 -11.93 22.45
N ARG A 54 1.68 -11.18 21.90
CA ARG A 54 2.50 -10.22 22.65
C ARG A 54 2.86 -9.01 21.79
N LYS A 55 2.30 -7.85 22.13
CA LYS A 55 2.62 -6.59 21.45
C LYS A 55 4.12 -6.29 21.51
N PRO A 56 4.71 -5.68 20.47
CA PRO A 56 6.11 -5.24 20.50
C PRO A 56 6.40 -4.40 21.74
N SER A 57 7.48 -4.73 22.44
CA SER A 57 7.90 -4.03 23.66
C SER A 57 8.33 -2.58 23.35
N LYS A 58 8.42 -1.72 24.39
CA LYS A 58 8.91 -0.33 24.22
C LYS A 58 10.29 -0.24 23.57
N THR A 59 11.10 -1.29 23.71
CA THR A 59 12.45 -1.39 23.10
C THR A 59 12.41 -1.82 21.62
N THR A 60 11.48 -2.69 21.23
CA THR A 60 11.38 -3.22 19.86
C THR A 60 10.45 -2.38 18.95
N ALA A 61 9.40 -1.77 19.51
CA ALA A 61 8.40 -1.02 18.74
C ALA A 61 8.97 0.10 17.83
N PRO A 62 9.97 0.92 18.25
CA PRO A 62 10.55 1.91 17.35
C PRO A 62 11.21 1.30 16.12
N GLY A 63 11.94 0.20 16.29
CA GLY A 63 12.61 -0.53 15.21
C GLY A 63 11.62 -1.22 14.28
N VAL A 64 10.56 -1.85 14.82
CA VAL A 64 9.47 -2.44 14.02
C VAL A 64 8.80 -1.37 13.16
N LYS A 65 8.44 -0.22 13.73
CA LYS A 65 7.83 0.90 13.00
C LYS A 65 8.74 1.47 11.92
N PHE A 66 10.05 1.60 12.22
CA PHE A 66 11.05 2.03 11.25
C PHE A 66 11.14 1.03 10.08
N THR A 67 11.23 -0.27 10.37
CA THR A 67 11.36 -1.34 9.39
C THR A 67 10.12 -1.39 8.48
N ALA A 68 8.93 -1.39 9.03
CA ALA A 68 7.68 -1.40 8.27
C ALA A 68 7.55 -0.20 7.31
N LYS A 69 8.04 0.98 7.69
CA LYS A 69 7.83 2.20 6.89
C LYS A 69 9.04 2.60 6.04
N LYS A 70 10.25 2.53 6.60
CA LYS A 70 11.45 3.05 5.94
C LYS A 70 12.19 1.98 5.15
N ILE A 71 12.32 0.77 5.72
CA ILE A 71 12.99 -0.34 5.03
C ILE A 71 12.17 -0.78 3.81
N LEU A 72 10.82 -0.84 3.91
CA LEU A 72 9.97 -1.13 2.75
C LEU A 72 10.20 -0.13 1.60
N LYS A 73 10.18 1.17 1.90
CA LYS A 73 10.43 2.21 0.90
C LYS A 73 11.83 2.11 0.29
N PHE A 74 12.82 1.82 1.12
CA PHE A 74 14.20 1.61 0.66
C PHE A 74 14.30 0.36 -0.24
N ALA A 75 13.66 -0.74 0.12
CA ALA A 75 13.59 -1.94 -0.71
C ALA A 75 12.97 -1.65 -2.09
N ILE A 76 11.88 -0.88 -2.13
CA ILE A 76 11.25 -0.45 -3.39
C ILE A 76 12.22 0.42 -4.22
N ILE A 77 12.96 1.33 -3.60
CA ILE A 77 14.00 2.13 -4.32
C ILE A 77 15.01 1.20 -4.98
N LEU A 78 15.52 0.20 -4.24
CA LEU A 78 16.49 -0.76 -4.78
C LEU A 78 15.92 -1.60 -5.92
N LEU A 79 14.64 -1.93 -5.88
CA LEU A 79 13.96 -2.67 -6.96
C LEU A 79 14.06 -1.91 -8.29
N GLY A 80 14.02 -0.58 -8.27
CA GLY A 80 14.17 0.27 -9.46
C GLY A 80 15.42 -0.06 -10.28
N ALA A 81 16.52 -0.48 -9.63
CA ALA A 81 17.75 -0.84 -10.32
C ALA A 81 17.62 -2.06 -11.26
N SER A 82 16.59 -2.88 -11.09
CA SER A 82 16.32 -4.06 -11.93
C SER A 82 15.32 -3.81 -13.05
N LEU A 83 14.83 -2.58 -13.20
CA LEU A 83 13.76 -2.22 -14.12
C LEU A 83 14.24 -1.22 -15.17
N ASN A 84 13.61 -1.28 -16.37
CA ASN A 84 13.86 -0.36 -17.46
C ASN A 84 12.85 0.79 -17.45
N VAL A 85 13.29 2.02 -17.71
CA VAL A 85 12.43 3.21 -17.77
C VAL A 85 11.31 3.05 -18.81
N THR A 86 11.59 2.44 -19.96
CA THR A 86 10.57 2.19 -20.99
C THR A 86 9.45 1.30 -20.46
N THR A 87 9.81 0.24 -19.70
CA THR A 87 8.84 -0.65 -19.06
C THR A 87 7.98 0.12 -18.07
N ILE A 88 8.60 0.97 -17.21
CA ILE A 88 7.87 1.80 -16.24
C ILE A 88 6.89 2.75 -16.92
N LEU A 89 7.27 3.38 -18.02
CA LEU A 89 6.39 4.28 -18.78
C LEU A 89 5.22 3.53 -19.41
N ASN A 90 5.46 2.34 -19.98
CA ASN A 90 4.40 1.51 -20.58
C ASN A 90 3.40 1.03 -19.51
N VAL A 91 3.90 0.54 -18.38
CA VAL A 91 3.06 0.15 -17.23
C VAL A 91 2.27 1.34 -16.73
N GLY A 92 2.91 2.51 -16.63
CA GLY A 92 2.25 3.77 -16.24
C GLY A 92 1.06 4.08 -17.16
N ARG A 93 1.25 4.06 -18.48
CA ARG A 93 0.19 4.33 -19.46
C ARG A 93 -0.97 3.35 -19.34
N MET A 94 -0.67 2.06 -19.21
CA MET A 94 -1.67 1.00 -19.05
C MET A 94 -2.47 1.15 -17.78
N SER A 95 -1.79 1.39 -16.67
CA SER A 95 -2.42 1.51 -15.35
C SER A 95 -3.24 2.78 -15.18
N LEU A 96 -2.94 3.88 -15.89
CA LEU A 96 -3.71 5.13 -15.81
C LEU A 96 -5.18 4.95 -16.17
N THR A 97 -5.50 4.15 -17.18
CA THR A 97 -6.90 3.86 -17.58
C THR A 97 -7.64 3.15 -16.46
N VAL A 98 -7.08 2.04 -15.95
CA VAL A 98 -7.72 1.30 -14.84
C VAL A 98 -7.79 2.16 -13.59
N MET A 99 -6.75 2.94 -13.30
CA MET A 99 -6.70 3.86 -12.16
C MET A 99 -7.79 4.92 -12.23
N PHE A 100 -8.06 5.50 -13.41
CA PHE A 100 -9.12 6.51 -13.56
C PHE A 100 -10.49 5.94 -13.14
N PHE A 101 -10.85 4.77 -13.65
CA PHE A 101 -12.14 4.14 -13.32
C PHE A 101 -12.19 3.67 -11.86
N THR A 102 -11.12 3.13 -11.32
CA THR A 102 -11.09 2.72 -9.90
C THR A 102 -11.14 3.90 -8.95
N LEU A 103 -10.50 5.05 -9.25
CA LEU A 103 -10.63 6.28 -8.46
C LEU A 103 -12.06 6.85 -8.53
N LEU A 104 -12.65 6.87 -9.73
CA LEU A 104 -14.05 7.29 -9.90
C LEU A 104 -14.99 6.41 -9.06
N THR A 105 -14.76 5.09 -9.06
CA THR A 105 -15.50 4.14 -8.23
C THR A 105 -15.30 4.42 -6.73
N CYS A 106 -14.06 4.67 -6.30
CA CYS A 106 -13.77 4.95 -4.89
C CYS A 106 -14.46 6.22 -4.39
N PHE A 107 -14.34 7.32 -5.11
CA PHE A 107 -14.90 8.58 -4.65
C PHE A 107 -16.40 8.71 -4.98
N GLY A 108 -16.83 8.26 -6.17
CA GLY A 108 -18.24 8.26 -6.57
C GLY A 108 -19.04 7.21 -5.80
N GLY A 109 -18.65 5.94 -5.88
CA GLY A 109 -19.30 4.86 -5.14
C GLY A 109 -19.20 5.07 -3.63
N GLY A 110 -18.05 5.51 -3.14
CA GLY A 110 -17.82 5.83 -1.74
C GLY A 110 -18.76 6.89 -1.20
N TYR A 111 -19.04 7.94 -1.98
CA TYR A 111 -20.01 8.96 -1.61
C TYR A 111 -21.43 8.38 -1.39
N PHE A 112 -21.92 7.58 -2.34
CA PHE A 112 -23.25 6.99 -2.25
C PHE A 112 -23.35 5.94 -1.14
N ILE A 113 -22.37 5.04 -1.03
CA ILE A 113 -22.36 3.99 0.01
C ILE A 113 -22.20 4.62 1.39
N GLY A 114 -21.29 5.59 1.55
CA GLY A 114 -21.08 6.29 2.83
C GLY A 114 -22.34 6.98 3.31
N ARG A 115 -23.06 7.66 2.40
CA ARG A 115 -24.32 8.30 2.71
C ARG A 115 -25.42 7.29 3.08
N ALA A 116 -25.50 6.16 2.38
CA ALA A 116 -26.46 5.10 2.68
C ALA A 116 -26.22 4.45 4.04
N LEU A 117 -24.93 4.36 4.47
CA LEU A 117 -24.54 3.84 5.77
C LEU A 117 -24.54 4.90 6.89
N GLY A 118 -24.93 6.14 6.61
CA GLY A 118 -24.96 7.24 7.58
C GLY A 118 -23.57 7.67 8.08
N LEU A 119 -22.52 7.43 7.31
CA LEU A 119 -21.16 7.85 7.67
C LEU A 119 -20.95 9.35 7.47
N ASP A 120 -20.19 9.96 8.37
CA ASP A 120 -19.68 11.32 8.17
C ASP A 120 -18.88 11.41 6.86
N TRP A 121 -19.03 12.51 6.14
CA TRP A 121 -18.40 12.69 4.83
C TRP A 121 -16.86 12.62 4.90
N LYS A 122 -16.25 13.05 6.01
CA LYS A 122 -14.79 12.99 6.21
C LYS A 122 -14.32 11.54 6.33
N LEU A 123 -15.00 10.74 7.15
CA LEU A 123 -14.68 9.32 7.32
C LEU A 123 -14.88 8.55 6.00
N SER A 124 -16.02 8.79 5.32
CA SER A 124 -16.29 8.16 4.02
C SER A 124 -15.21 8.48 2.98
N ASN A 125 -14.80 9.76 2.87
CA ASN A 125 -13.74 10.15 1.94
C ASN A 125 -12.34 9.68 2.36
N LEU A 126 -12.04 9.53 3.65
CA LEU A 126 -10.79 8.91 4.10
C LEU A 126 -10.71 7.44 3.69
N ILE A 127 -11.79 6.67 3.85
CA ILE A 127 -11.87 5.28 3.41
C ILE A 127 -11.72 5.21 1.88
N SER A 128 -12.44 6.08 1.14
CA SER A 128 -12.35 6.17 -0.32
C SER A 128 -10.94 6.51 -0.80
N ALA A 129 -10.26 7.46 -0.17
CA ALA A 129 -8.88 7.81 -0.49
C ALA A 129 -7.90 6.68 -0.17
N GLY A 130 -8.10 6.00 0.96
CA GLY A 130 -7.31 4.83 1.34
C GLY A 130 -7.46 3.70 0.32
N THR A 131 -8.70 3.31 0.01
CA THR A 131 -9.01 2.27 -0.97
C THR A 131 -8.57 2.68 -2.38
N GLY A 132 -8.81 3.93 -2.77
CA GLY A 132 -8.57 4.43 -4.13
C GLY A 132 -7.10 4.65 -4.47
N ILE A 133 -6.22 4.85 -3.51
CA ILE A 133 -4.85 5.30 -3.81
C ILE A 133 -3.80 4.33 -3.25
N CYS A 134 -3.46 4.44 -1.96
CA CYS A 134 -2.36 3.65 -1.37
C CYS A 134 -2.55 3.42 0.14
N GLY A 135 -3.75 3.15 0.58
CA GLY A 135 -4.03 2.80 1.97
C GLY A 135 -3.72 3.94 2.94
N GLY A 136 -2.98 3.62 3.98
CA GLY A 136 -2.67 4.53 5.06
C GLY A 136 -1.93 5.81 4.67
N SER A 137 -1.14 5.80 3.59
CA SER A 137 -0.43 7.01 3.14
C SER A 137 -1.39 8.06 2.57
N ALA A 138 -2.41 7.62 1.83
CA ALA A 138 -3.45 8.52 1.30
C ALA A 138 -4.33 9.07 2.42
N ILE A 139 -4.73 8.21 3.37
CA ILE A 139 -5.49 8.64 4.56
C ILE A 139 -4.71 9.70 5.35
N ALA A 140 -3.42 9.45 5.62
CA ALA A 140 -2.57 10.38 6.36
C ALA A 140 -2.33 11.72 5.62
N ALA A 141 -2.39 11.71 4.28
CA ALA A 141 -2.23 12.91 3.47
C ALA A 141 -3.52 13.75 3.39
N VAL A 142 -4.68 13.08 3.29
CA VAL A 142 -5.99 13.75 3.14
C VAL A 142 -6.54 14.21 4.50
N ALA A 143 -6.32 13.45 5.57
CA ALA A 143 -6.89 13.72 6.88
C ALA A 143 -6.66 15.17 7.39
N PRO A 144 -5.44 15.73 7.38
CA PRO A 144 -5.21 17.11 7.83
C PRO A 144 -5.82 18.16 6.90
N VAL A 145 -6.08 17.81 5.64
CA VAL A 145 -6.67 18.73 4.65
C VAL A 145 -8.16 18.94 4.89
N ILE A 146 -8.85 17.87 5.32
CA ILE A 146 -10.28 17.90 5.60
C ILE A 146 -10.58 18.05 7.11
N ASP A 147 -9.58 18.27 7.96
CA ASP A 147 -9.69 18.29 9.43
C ASP A 147 -10.44 17.08 9.97
N ALA A 148 -9.99 15.90 9.59
CA ALA A 148 -10.54 14.66 10.11
C ALA A 148 -10.10 14.41 11.55
N LYS A 149 -10.98 13.81 12.36
CA LYS A 149 -10.67 13.43 13.74
C LYS A 149 -9.70 12.23 13.75
N ASP A 150 -8.93 12.08 14.81
CA ASP A 150 -8.03 10.92 14.99
C ASP A 150 -8.81 9.59 14.98
N SER A 151 -10.05 9.57 15.48
CA SER A 151 -10.96 8.42 15.39
C SER A 151 -11.28 8.04 13.95
N ASP A 152 -11.55 9.04 13.08
CA ASP A 152 -11.89 8.79 11.68
C ASP A 152 -10.68 8.23 10.92
N ILE A 153 -9.48 8.74 11.24
CA ILE A 153 -8.22 8.22 10.70
C ILE A 153 -8.03 6.76 11.11
N ALA A 154 -8.23 6.43 12.40
CA ALA A 154 -8.10 5.08 12.90
C ALA A 154 -9.12 4.13 12.26
N TYR A 155 -10.37 4.56 12.11
CA TYR A 155 -11.44 3.78 11.48
C TYR A 155 -11.19 3.55 10.00
N ALA A 156 -10.77 4.56 9.26
CA ALA A 156 -10.42 4.43 7.85
C ALA A 156 -9.22 3.48 7.64
N LEU A 157 -8.18 3.59 8.46
CA LEU A 157 -7.04 2.68 8.42
C LEU A 157 -7.46 1.24 8.69
N SER A 158 -8.33 1.00 9.68
CA SER A 158 -8.80 -0.33 10.03
C SER A 158 -9.65 -0.94 8.90
N ALA A 159 -10.54 -0.15 8.29
CA ALA A 159 -11.40 -0.61 7.21
C ALA A 159 -10.60 -1.02 5.95
N THR A 160 -9.66 -0.18 5.52
CA THR A 160 -8.80 -0.50 4.35
C THR A 160 -7.90 -1.68 4.62
N PHE A 161 -7.32 -1.76 5.82
CA PHE A 161 -6.38 -2.81 6.17
C PHE A 161 -7.03 -4.18 6.33
N LEU A 162 -8.25 -4.26 6.88
CA LEU A 162 -8.98 -5.51 7.00
C LEU A 162 -9.25 -6.16 5.64
N PHE A 163 -9.65 -5.35 4.66
CA PHE A 163 -9.84 -5.83 3.30
C PHE A 163 -8.52 -6.33 2.69
N ASP A 164 -7.44 -5.59 2.86
CA ASP A 164 -6.13 -5.98 2.35
C ASP A 164 -5.66 -7.32 2.92
N MET A 165 -5.92 -7.59 4.19
CA MET A 165 -5.61 -8.88 4.82
C MET A 165 -6.28 -10.05 4.10
N ALA A 166 -7.55 -9.91 3.76
CA ALA A 166 -8.26 -10.93 3.00
C ALA A 166 -7.68 -11.06 1.57
N MET A 167 -7.40 -9.92 0.92
CA MET A 167 -6.96 -9.89 -0.47
C MET A 167 -5.54 -10.39 -0.69
N ILE A 168 -4.64 -10.26 0.28
CA ILE A 168 -3.29 -10.84 0.21
C ILE A 168 -3.35 -12.36 -0.03
N VAL A 169 -4.36 -13.03 0.52
CA VAL A 169 -4.54 -14.47 0.36
C VAL A 169 -5.44 -14.78 -0.84
N LEU A 170 -6.55 -14.06 -0.99
CA LEU A 170 -7.56 -14.38 -2.00
C LEU A 170 -7.12 -14.02 -3.41
N PHE A 171 -6.39 -12.90 -3.61
CA PHE A 171 -5.97 -12.46 -4.94
C PHE A 171 -5.11 -13.48 -5.69
N PRO A 172 -4.03 -14.04 -5.09
CA PRO A 172 -3.25 -15.05 -5.79
C PRO A 172 -4.07 -16.27 -6.17
N ILE A 173 -4.95 -16.73 -5.27
CA ILE A 173 -5.84 -17.88 -5.53
C ILE A 173 -6.79 -17.58 -6.69
N MET A 174 -7.44 -16.41 -6.66
CA MET A 174 -8.35 -15.98 -7.74
C MET A 174 -7.60 -15.79 -9.06
N GLY A 175 -6.41 -15.20 -9.03
CA GLY A 175 -5.59 -15.00 -10.22
C GLY A 175 -5.18 -16.31 -10.88
N HIS A 176 -4.76 -17.31 -10.11
CA HIS A 176 -4.47 -18.65 -10.61
C HIS A 176 -5.72 -19.35 -11.14
N ALA A 177 -6.85 -19.26 -10.43
CA ALA A 177 -8.11 -19.85 -10.86
C ALA A 177 -8.64 -19.27 -12.18
N MET A 178 -8.37 -17.98 -12.43
CA MET A 178 -8.72 -17.29 -13.68
C MET A 178 -7.66 -17.47 -14.78
N GLY A 179 -6.54 -18.12 -14.52
CA GLY A 179 -5.45 -18.31 -15.49
C GLY A 179 -4.80 -17.01 -15.94
N LEU A 180 -4.70 -16.01 -15.06
CA LEU A 180 -4.14 -14.70 -15.41
C LEU A 180 -2.64 -14.77 -15.67
N SER A 181 -2.17 -14.01 -16.66
CA SER A 181 -0.73 -13.77 -16.86
C SER A 181 -0.18 -12.86 -15.75
N ASP A 182 1.14 -12.87 -15.56
CA ASP A 182 1.84 -11.97 -14.59
C ASP A 182 1.46 -10.50 -14.79
N MET A 183 1.31 -10.08 -16.05
CA MET A 183 0.94 -8.71 -16.40
C MET A 183 -0.51 -8.40 -16.00
N ALA A 184 -1.46 -9.24 -16.39
CA ALA A 184 -2.87 -9.07 -16.08
C ALA A 184 -3.09 -9.11 -14.55
N TYR A 185 -2.57 -10.13 -13.90
CA TYR A 185 -2.65 -10.22 -12.43
C TYR A 185 -1.99 -9.03 -11.74
N GLY A 186 -0.79 -8.62 -12.18
CA GLY A 186 -0.07 -7.50 -11.59
C GLY A 186 -0.77 -6.16 -11.78
N LEU A 187 -1.44 -5.94 -12.91
CA LEU A 187 -2.27 -4.76 -13.15
C LEU A 187 -3.48 -4.75 -12.21
N TRP A 188 -4.19 -5.87 -12.14
CA TRP A 188 -5.34 -6.04 -11.27
C TRP A 188 -4.98 -5.88 -9.80
N ALA A 189 -3.98 -6.60 -9.28
CA ALA A 189 -3.55 -6.50 -7.89
C ALA A 189 -3.03 -5.10 -7.56
N GLY A 190 -2.23 -4.49 -8.43
CA GLY A 190 -1.69 -3.14 -8.25
C GLY A 190 -2.75 -2.04 -8.22
N THR A 191 -3.87 -2.24 -8.94
CA THR A 191 -4.98 -1.28 -8.99
C THR A 191 -6.11 -1.56 -8.00
N ALA A 192 -6.30 -2.80 -7.55
CA ALA A 192 -7.42 -3.19 -6.70
C ALA A 192 -7.05 -3.38 -5.23
N VAL A 193 -5.86 -3.88 -4.89
CA VAL A 193 -5.41 -3.99 -3.50
C VAL A 193 -5.00 -2.60 -2.97
N ASN A 194 -5.38 -2.26 -1.74
CA ASN A 194 -5.32 -0.87 -1.28
C ASN A 194 -3.92 -0.42 -0.87
N ASP A 195 -3.25 -1.09 0.06
CA ASP A 195 -1.95 -0.66 0.56
C ASP A 195 -0.78 -1.22 -0.27
N THR A 196 0.32 -0.44 -0.34
CA THR A 196 1.52 -0.84 -1.09
C THR A 196 2.15 -2.12 -0.56
N SER A 197 2.17 -2.32 0.77
CA SER A 197 2.72 -3.53 1.37
C SER A 197 1.90 -4.76 1.01
N SER A 198 0.58 -4.61 0.96
CA SER A 198 -0.36 -5.68 0.60
C SER A 198 -0.27 -6.05 -0.87
N VAL A 199 -0.09 -5.04 -1.75
CA VAL A 199 0.19 -5.28 -3.18
C VAL A 199 1.48 -6.06 -3.38
N VAL A 200 2.56 -5.66 -2.69
CA VAL A 200 3.84 -6.38 -2.74
C VAL A 200 3.66 -7.83 -2.26
N ALA A 201 2.96 -8.02 -1.13
CA ALA A 201 2.70 -9.36 -0.59
C ALA A 201 1.90 -10.23 -1.57
N ALA A 202 0.75 -9.74 -2.07
CA ALA A 202 -0.10 -10.45 -3.00
C ALA A 202 0.57 -10.69 -4.35
N GLY A 203 1.32 -9.70 -4.85
CA GLY A 203 2.03 -9.79 -6.13
C GLY A 203 3.08 -10.88 -6.13
N TYR A 204 3.98 -10.87 -5.15
CA TYR A 204 5.03 -11.89 -5.02
C TYR A 204 4.51 -13.25 -4.53
N ALA A 205 3.30 -13.33 -3.98
CA ALA A 205 2.64 -14.60 -3.70
C ALA A 205 2.13 -15.27 -4.99
N PHE A 206 1.83 -14.51 -6.03
CA PHE A 206 1.44 -15.05 -7.33
C PHE A 206 2.67 -15.47 -8.16
N SER A 207 3.58 -14.53 -8.42
CA SER A 207 4.86 -14.79 -9.10
C SER A 207 5.83 -13.62 -8.91
N GLU A 208 7.12 -13.85 -9.25
CA GLU A 208 8.12 -12.76 -9.26
C GLU A 208 7.79 -11.67 -10.29
N GLY A 209 7.33 -12.07 -11.48
CA GLY A 209 6.96 -11.15 -12.55
C GLY A 209 5.76 -10.30 -12.17
N ALA A 210 4.73 -10.93 -11.62
CA ALA A 210 3.53 -10.26 -11.14
C ALA A 210 3.83 -9.30 -9.97
N GLY A 211 4.72 -9.68 -9.05
CA GLY A 211 5.13 -8.83 -7.93
C GLY A 211 5.85 -7.56 -8.39
N ASP A 212 6.80 -7.70 -9.31
CA ASP A 212 7.51 -6.57 -9.92
C ASP A 212 6.51 -5.64 -10.65
N PHE A 213 5.63 -6.21 -11.46
CA PHE A 213 4.64 -5.47 -12.24
C PHE A 213 3.60 -4.76 -11.35
N ALA A 214 3.00 -5.47 -10.39
CA ALA A 214 2.04 -4.91 -9.44
C ALA A 214 2.65 -3.76 -8.62
N THR A 215 3.94 -3.88 -8.25
CA THR A 215 4.65 -2.82 -7.54
C THR A 215 4.77 -1.56 -8.41
N MET A 216 5.13 -1.67 -9.70
CA MET A 216 5.18 -0.53 -10.62
C MET A 216 3.82 0.15 -10.79
N VAL A 217 2.77 -0.65 -11.01
CA VAL A 217 1.37 -0.16 -11.11
C VAL A 217 0.99 0.60 -9.84
N LYS A 218 1.29 0.04 -8.67
CA LYS A 218 0.98 0.67 -7.38
C LYS A 218 1.73 1.98 -7.16
N LEU A 219 2.98 2.08 -7.61
CA LEU A 219 3.75 3.34 -7.52
C LEU A 219 3.11 4.44 -8.38
N THR A 220 2.65 4.11 -9.58
CA THR A 220 1.91 5.03 -10.44
C THR A 220 0.63 5.50 -9.76
N ARG A 221 -0.14 4.58 -9.16
CA ARG A 221 -1.38 4.90 -8.42
C ARG A 221 -1.10 5.81 -7.21
N THR A 222 0.01 5.61 -6.53
CA THR A 222 0.39 6.42 -5.36
C THR A 222 0.58 7.90 -5.72
N LEU A 223 0.98 8.24 -6.95
CA LEU A 223 1.07 9.63 -7.42
C LEU A 223 -0.28 10.36 -7.40
N ALA A 224 -1.40 9.63 -7.47
CA ALA A 224 -2.74 10.21 -7.36
C ALA A 224 -3.01 10.90 -6.01
N ILE A 225 -2.17 10.69 -4.98
CA ILE A 225 -2.23 11.47 -3.73
C ILE A 225 -2.19 12.98 -4.03
N ILE A 226 -1.32 13.40 -4.97
CA ILE A 226 -1.07 14.82 -5.24
C ILE A 226 -2.35 15.51 -5.74
N PRO A 227 -2.96 15.09 -6.88
CA PRO A 227 -4.20 15.72 -7.34
C PRO A 227 -5.35 15.55 -6.33
N THR A 228 -5.43 14.42 -5.63
CA THR A 228 -6.48 14.20 -4.63
C THR A 228 -6.40 15.20 -3.48
N VAL A 229 -5.20 15.43 -2.92
CA VAL A 229 -5.00 16.44 -1.86
C VAL A 229 -5.34 17.85 -2.34
N VAL A 230 -5.00 18.19 -3.59
CA VAL A 230 -5.37 19.48 -4.19
C VAL A 230 -6.89 19.62 -4.27
N VAL A 231 -7.59 18.64 -4.82
CA VAL A 231 -9.06 18.64 -4.93
C VAL A 231 -9.71 18.78 -3.54
N PHE A 232 -9.29 17.95 -2.57
CA PHE A 232 -9.84 18.04 -1.21
C PHE A 232 -9.51 19.35 -0.50
N SER A 233 -8.40 20.01 -0.83
CA SER A 233 -8.10 21.35 -0.33
C SER A 233 -9.13 22.37 -0.83
N PHE A 234 -9.49 22.33 -2.11
CA PHE A 234 -10.53 23.20 -2.67
C PHE A 234 -11.91 22.88 -2.10
N VAL A 235 -12.26 21.60 -1.98
CA VAL A 235 -13.55 21.16 -1.38
C VAL A 235 -13.64 21.64 0.08
N SER A 236 -12.60 21.41 0.87
CA SER A 236 -12.56 21.84 2.28
C SER A 236 -12.66 23.36 2.42
N MET A 237 -11.94 24.13 1.57
CA MET A 237 -12.06 25.58 1.57
C MET A 237 -13.47 26.06 1.21
N HIS A 238 -14.13 25.41 0.24
CA HIS A 238 -15.49 25.77 -0.16
C HIS A 238 -16.52 25.49 0.95
N LEU A 239 -16.39 24.32 1.60
CA LEU A 239 -17.27 23.94 2.72
C LEU A 239 -17.07 24.88 3.91
N ARG A 240 -15.81 25.21 4.26
CA ARG A 240 -15.48 26.16 5.33
C ARG A 240 -15.93 27.59 5.03
N LYS A 241 -15.90 28.03 3.76
CA LYS A 241 -16.46 29.34 3.39
C LYS A 241 -17.96 29.40 3.66
N LYS A 242 -18.68 28.28 3.47
CA LYS A 242 -20.11 28.18 3.86
C LYS A 242 -20.30 28.19 5.38
N GLU A 243 -19.36 27.58 6.13
CA GLU A 243 -19.37 27.57 7.60
C GLU A 243 -18.73 28.84 8.20
N ALA A 244 -17.72 29.41 7.52
CA ALA A 244 -16.86 30.52 7.95
C ALA A 244 -17.33 31.89 7.45
N ALA A 245 -18.55 32.01 6.99
CA ALA A 245 -19.21 33.26 7.36
C ALA A 245 -19.08 33.52 8.90
N ALA A 246 -18.51 32.54 9.64
CA ALA A 246 -18.34 32.54 11.10
C ALA A 246 -16.89 32.44 11.64
N SER A 247 -15.85 31.94 10.93
CA SER A 247 -14.47 31.90 11.50
C SER A 247 -13.37 31.60 10.48
N GLY A 248 -12.44 32.54 10.29
CA GLY A 248 -11.33 32.42 9.32
C GLY A 248 -10.13 31.63 9.86
N GLY A 249 -9.71 30.60 9.12
CA GLY A 249 -8.46 29.89 9.32
C GLY A 249 -7.92 29.35 8.01
N ALA A 250 -6.67 29.68 7.66
CA ALA A 250 -6.02 29.15 6.46
C ALA A 250 -5.40 27.77 6.72
N VAL A 251 -5.73 26.77 5.88
CA VAL A 251 -5.12 25.45 5.92
C VAL A 251 -3.76 25.49 5.23
N GLN A 252 -2.68 25.30 5.98
CA GLN A 252 -1.34 25.18 5.42
C GLN A 252 -1.06 23.73 5.04
N ILE A 253 -0.97 23.45 3.73
CA ILE A 253 -0.59 22.13 3.21
C ILE A 253 0.94 22.01 3.28
N LYS A 254 1.43 21.04 4.08
CA LYS A 254 2.86 20.70 4.12
C LYS A 254 3.23 19.79 2.95
N TRP A 255 3.40 20.33 1.75
CA TRP A 255 3.71 19.60 0.51
C TRP A 255 4.86 18.59 0.66
N LYS A 256 5.91 18.94 1.43
CA LYS A 256 7.04 18.03 1.68
C LYS A 256 6.66 16.73 2.39
N SER A 257 5.57 16.69 3.17
CA SER A 257 5.12 15.49 3.88
C SER A 257 4.18 14.63 3.04
N VAL A 258 3.50 15.24 2.07
CA VAL A 258 2.54 14.57 1.17
C VAL A 258 3.24 13.88 0.00
N PHE A 259 4.34 14.48 -0.50
CA PHE A 259 5.03 13.97 -1.67
C PHE A 259 5.75 12.64 -1.38
N PRO A 260 5.52 11.58 -2.19
CA PRO A 260 6.10 10.26 -1.98
C PRO A 260 7.54 10.18 -2.55
N TRP A 261 8.50 10.81 -1.88
CA TRP A 261 9.91 10.94 -2.31
C TRP A 261 10.59 9.63 -2.71
N PHE A 262 10.17 8.50 -2.14
CA PHE A 262 10.76 7.20 -2.47
C PHE A 262 10.48 6.77 -3.91
N ILE A 263 9.41 7.29 -4.56
CA ILE A 263 9.13 7.04 -5.97
C ILE A 263 10.17 7.71 -6.85
N LEU A 264 10.62 8.94 -6.50
CA LEU A 264 11.73 9.58 -7.23
C LEU A 264 13.02 8.75 -7.09
N GLY A 265 13.29 8.20 -5.91
CA GLY A 265 14.42 7.30 -5.69
C GLY A 265 14.33 6.04 -6.56
N PHE A 266 13.15 5.43 -6.65
CA PHE A 266 12.86 4.28 -7.52
C PHE A 266 13.12 4.63 -9.00
N LEU A 267 12.56 5.74 -9.49
CA LEU A 267 12.75 6.19 -10.87
C LEU A 267 14.22 6.51 -11.16
N ALA A 268 14.92 7.17 -10.22
CA ALA A 268 16.35 7.47 -10.38
C ALA A 268 17.18 6.19 -10.54
N MET A 269 16.92 5.15 -9.71
CA MET A 269 17.58 3.85 -9.84
C MET A 269 17.28 3.18 -11.19
N ALA A 270 16.04 3.26 -11.68
CA ALA A 270 15.66 2.73 -12.98
C ALA A 270 16.35 3.47 -14.13
N VAL A 271 16.46 4.81 -14.05
CA VAL A 271 17.23 5.61 -15.03
C VAL A 271 18.69 5.19 -15.02
N LEU A 272 19.35 5.14 -13.84
CA LEU A 272 20.75 4.74 -13.72
C LEU A 272 21.02 3.34 -14.28
N SER A 273 20.07 2.41 -14.09
CA SER A 273 20.15 1.07 -14.69
C SER A 273 19.97 1.12 -16.22
N SER A 274 19.00 1.89 -16.70
CA SER A 274 18.68 1.98 -18.13
C SER A 274 19.81 2.64 -18.96
N VAL A 275 20.55 3.59 -18.37
CA VAL A 275 21.70 4.23 -19.03
C VAL A 275 23.02 3.46 -18.82
N GLY A 276 22.98 2.28 -18.19
CA GLY A 276 24.14 1.41 -18.01
C GLY A 276 25.11 1.80 -16.88
N VAL A 277 24.76 2.79 -16.06
CA VAL A 277 25.57 3.15 -14.86
C VAL A 277 25.57 2.03 -13.84
N ILE A 278 24.46 1.28 -13.72
CA ILE A 278 24.38 0.09 -12.87
C ILE A 278 24.57 -1.14 -13.75
N PRO A 279 25.69 -1.87 -13.62
CA PRO A 279 25.90 -3.11 -14.38
C PRO A 279 24.85 -4.17 -14.06
N ALA A 280 24.50 -5.04 -15.03
CA ALA A 280 23.47 -6.07 -14.87
C ALA A 280 23.72 -7.00 -13.65
N ALA A 281 24.98 -7.34 -13.36
CA ALA A 281 25.34 -8.13 -12.19
C ALA A 281 25.00 -7.40 -10.86
N ALA A 282 25.28 -6.10 -10.78
CA ALA A 282 24.93 -5.28 -9.62
C ALA A 282 23.41 -5.13 -9.48
N ALA A 283 22.69 -4.92 -10.59
CA ALA A 283 21.23 -4.84 -10.63
C ALA A 283 20.58 -6.14 -10.09
N ALA A 284 21.10 -7.31 -10.49
CA ALA A 284 20.63 -8.60 -9.98
C ALA A 284 20.85 -8.77 -8.46
N ILE A 285 21.98 -8.32 -7.94
CA ILE A 285 22.26 -8.34 -6.50
C ILE A 285 21.30 -7.39 -5.77
N LEU A 286 21.12 -6.16 -6.27
CA LEU A 286 20.22 -5.16 -5.69
C LEU A 286 18.78 -5.68 -5.68
N LYS A 287 18.32 -6.39 -6.74
CA LYS A 287 17.01 -7.04 -6.80
C LYS A 287 16.84 -8.08 -5.69
N LYS A 288 17.85 -8.95 -5.48
CA LYS A 288 17.82 -9.97 -4.40
C LYS A 288 17.76 -9.33 -3.01
N ILE A 289 18.57 -8.28 -2.78
CA ILE A 289 18.54 -7.51 -1.52
C ILE A 289 17.18 -6.85 -1.33
N SER A 290 16.64 -6.20 -2.37
CA SER A 290 15.33 -5.57 -2.35
C SER A 290 14.23 -6.55 -1.90
N LYS A 291 14.14 -7.73 -2.55
CA LYS A 291 13.15 -8.75 -2.21
C LYS A 291 13.27 -9.22 -0.76
N PHE A 292 14.48 -9.49 -0.30
CA PHE A 292 14.70 -9.91 1.09
C PHE A 292 14.30 -8.81 2.10
N LEU A 293 14.63 -7.55 1.81
CA LEU A 293 14.20 -6.40 2.63
C LEU A 293 12.67 -6.19 2.59
N MET A 294 12.00 -6.50 1.48
CA MET A 294 10.54 -6.48 1.40
C MET A 294 9.93 -7.51 2.34
N VAL A 295 10.40 -8.76 2.34
CA VAL A 295 9.94 -9.80 3.28
C VAL A 295 10.16 -9.35 4.73
N THR A 296 11.34 -8.78 5.04
CA THR A 296 11.66 -8.24 6.38
C THR A 296 10.71 -7.08 6.76
N ALA A 297 10.40 -6.20 5.82
CA ALA A 297 9.51 -5.08 6.07
C ALA A 297 8.06 -5.57 6.29
N LEU A 298 7.62 -6.59 5.55
CA LEU A 298 6.28 -7.18 5.70
C LEU A 298 6.14 -7.92 7.04
N ALA A 299 7.18 -8.60 7.52
CA ALA A 299 7.23 -9.12 8.90
C ALA A 299 6.96 -8.00 9.93
N ALA A 300 7.62 -6.85 9.74
CA ALA A 300 7.43 -5.69 10.62
C ALA A 300 6.04 -5.04 10.47
N VAL A 301 5.44 -5.04 9.28
CA VAL A 301 4.05 -4.63 9.06
C VAL A 301 3.13 -5.52 9.89
N GLY A 302 3.29 -6.86 9.80
CA GLY A 302 2.52 -7.80 10.61
C GLY A 302 2.67 -7.54 12.12
N LEU A 303 3.90 -7.32 12.61
CA LEU A 303 4.16 -6.98 14.01
C LEU A 303 3.50 -5.66 14.47
N ASN A 304 3.17 -4.75 13.56
CA ASN A 304 2.45 -3.51 13.87
C ASN A 304 0.93 -3.63 13.74
N THR A 305 0.43 -4.75 13.26
CA THR A 305 -1.00 -4.95 12.99
C THR A 305 -1.70 -5.59 14.17
N SER A 306 -2.76 -4.95 14.66
CA SER A 306 -3.55 -5.42 15.78
C SER A 306 -5.00 -5.70 15.38
N PHE A 307 -5.41 -6.96 15.37
CA PHE A 307 -6.81 -7.36 15.14
C PHE A 307 -7.77 -6.77 16.19
N ALA A 308 -7.32 -6.62 17.44
CA ALA A 308 -8.15 -6.07 18.51
C ALA A 308 -8.48 -4.58 18.28
N GLU A 309 -7.57 -3.82 17.69
CA GLU A 309 -7.82 -2.41 17.35
C GLU A 309 -8.76 -2.29 16.15
N MET A 310 -8.64 -3.18 15.16
CA MET A 310 -9.54 -3.24 14.01
C MET A 310 -11.00 -3.50 14.41
N LYS A 311 -11.23 -4.39 15.38
CA LYS A 311 -12.58 -4.69 15.90
C LYS A 311 -13.30 -3.50 16.55
N LYS A 312 -12.58 -2.51 17.07
CA LYS A 312 -13.16 -1.34 17.76
C LYS A 312 -13.79 -0.31 16.82
N SER A 313 -13.52 -0.38 15.53
CA SER A 313 -13.95 0.62 14.54
C SER A 313 -15.45 0.61 14.23
N GLY A 314 -16.18 -0.41 14.66
CA GLY A 314 -17.61 -0.57 14.36
C GLY A 314 -17.89 -1.17 12.98
N ALA A 315 -19.14 -1.55 12.73
CA ALA A 315 -19.52 -2.27 11.51
C ALA A 315 -19.61 -1.37 10.27
N ALA A 316 -20.19 -0.16 10.40
CA ALA A 316 -20.46 0.68 9.25
C ALA A 316 -19.19 1.12 8.46
N PRO A 317 -18.10 1.58 9.08
CA PRO A 317 -16.85 1.86 8.36
C PRO A 317 -16.25 0.61 7.71
N MET A 318 -16.34 -0.56 8.36
CA MET A 318 -15.84 -1.83 7.82
C MET A 318 -16.63 -2.26 6.59
N VAL A 319 -17.97 -2.22 6.66
CA VAL A 319 -18.86 -2.51 5.52
C VAL A 319 -18.61 -1.54 4.37
N HIS A 320 -18.46 -0.25 4.66
CA HIS A 320 -18.12 0.77 3.65
C HIS A 320 -16.81 0.46 2.92
N GLY A 321 -15.73 0.21 3.67
CA GLY A 321 -14.43 -0.14 3.10
C GLY A 321 -14.49 -1.44 2.28
N PHE A 322 -15.19 -2.46 2.78
CA PHE A 322 -15.37 -3.73 2.08
C PHE A 322 -16.14 -3.54 0.75
N LEU A 323 -17.27 -2.83 0.77
CA LEU A 323 -18.09 -2.63 -0.42
C LEU A 323 -17.36 -1.84 -1.49
N ILE A 324 -16.66 -0.75 -1.12
CA ILE A 324 -15.88 0.03 -2.09
C ILE A 324 -14.75 -0.82 -2.65
N SER A 325 -14.01 -1.52 -1.80
CA SER A 325 -12.89 -2.35 -2.24
C SER A 325 -13.37 -3.48 -3.15
N ALA A 326 -14.49 -4.13 -2.83
CA ALA A 326 -15.09 -5.16 -3.70
C ALA A 326 -15.52 -4.57 -5.07
N LEU A 327 -16.12 -3.38 -5.08
CA LEU A 327 -16.45 -2.69 -6.32
C LEU A 327 -15.20 -2.36 -7.14
N VAL A 328 -14.13 -1.91 -6.51
CA VAL A 328 -12.85 -1.63 -7.19
C VAL A 328 -12.26 -2.89 -7.81
N VAL A 329 -12.31 -4.03 -7.10
CA VAL A 329 -11.89 -5.33 -7.62
C VAL A 329 -12.63 -5.68 -8.91
N LEU A 330 -13.96 -5.54 -8.91
CA LEU A 330 -14.79 -5.84 -10.06
C LEU A 330 -14.59 -4.85 -11.22
N VAL A 331 -14.53 -3.55 -10.91
CA VAL A 331 -14.30 -2.49 -11.92
C VAL A 331 -12.91 -2.63 -12.56
N ALA A 332 -11.89 -2.94 -11.78
CA ALA A 332 -10.55 -3.17 -12.33
C ALA A 332 -10.57 -4.33 -13.34
N LEU A 333 -11.15 -5.49 -12.98
CA LEU A 333 -11.30 -6.62 -13.90
C LEU A 333 -12.11 -6.25 -15.15
N ALA A 334 -13.24 -5.54 -14.97
CA ALA A 334 -14.07 -5.13 -16.11
C ALA A 334 -13.29 -4.21 -17.07
N VAL A 335 -12.55 -3.23 -16.54
CA VAL A 335 -11.74 -2.34 -17.38
C VAL A 335 -10.63 -3.10 -18.09
N GLU A 336 -9.95 -4.02 -17.41
CA GLU A 336 -8.90 -4.87 -18.01
C GLU A 336 -9.47 -5.79 -19.11
N TYR A 337 -10.68 -6.32 -18.92
CA TYR A 337 -11.40 -7.07 -19.94
C TYR A 337 -11.66 -6.20 -21.20
N PHE A 338 -12.20 -5.00 -21.03
CA PHE A 338 -12.44 -4.08 -22.15
C PHE A 338 -11.14 -3.57 -22.81
N MET A 339 -10.01 -3.58 -22.08
CA MET A 339 -8.70 -3.28 -22.65
C MET A 339 -8.08 -4.49 -23.42
N GLY A 340 -8.73 -5.66 -23.40
CA GLY A 340 -8.21 -6.87 -24.04
C GLY A 340 -6.99 -7.47 -23.36
N ILE A 341 -6.83 -7.22 -22.06
CA ILE A 341 -5.68 -7.70 -21.26
C ILE A 341 -5.98 -9.09 -20.67
N LEU A 342 -7.25 -9.37 -20.36
CA LEU A 342 -7.67 -10.65 -19.79
C LEU A 342 -7.76 -11.73 -20.87
N PRO A 343 -7.49 -13.01 -20.51
CA PRO A 343 -7.43 -14.11 -21.47
C PRO A 343 -8.80 -14.66 -21.94
N PHE A 344 -9.92 -14.08 -21.45
CA PHE A 344 -11.28 -14.52 -21.75
C PHE A 344 -12.17 -13.40 -22.25
#